data_d7b55f707ea6f45af3dbb326106d2133
#
_entry.id   d7b55f707ea6f45af3dbb326106d2133
#
_cell.length_a   1.000
_cell.length_b   1.000
_cell.length_c   1.000
_cell.angle_alpha   90.00
_cell.angle_beta   90.00
_cell.angle_gamma   90.00
#
_symmetry.space_group_name_H-M   'P 1'
#
loop_
_entity.id
_entity.type
_entity.pdbx_description
1 polymer ?
#
loop_
_entity_poly.entity_id
_entity_poly.type
_entity_poly.pdbx_seq_one_letter_code
_entity_poly.pdbx_strand_id
1 'polypeptide(L)'
;ISSTMCHELSHICGFMREDEANFISYLACYNSDNTELRYSGAMMGLIHATNRLYRYDPNAWQEIYTLLPEGVLRDLAANSRYWKKYETPVGETADRWNDAYLKANDQTDGVQSYGRMVDLLIAFYRAQGLI
;
A
#
# COMPACT_ATOMS: atom_id res chain seq x y z
N ILE A 1 -5.88 8.22 4.23
CA ILE A 1 -6.35 9.55 3.78
C ILE A 1 -5.15 10.47 3.51
N SER A 2 -4.26 10.73 4.47
CA SER A 2 -3.10 11.60 4.21
C SER A 2 -2.10 10.97 3.24
N SER A 3 -1.82 9.68 3.37
CA SER A 3 -1.00 8.94 2.40
C SER A 3 -1.66 8.87 1.00
N THR A 4 -2.99 8.77 0.92
CA THR A 4 -3.72 8.83 -0.35
C THR A 4 -3.53 10.18 -1.05
N MET A 5 -3.53 11.29 -0.32
CA MET A 5 -3.23 12.61 -0.90
C MET A 5 -1.82 12.66 -1.48
N CYS A 6 -0.83 12.15 -0.75
CA CYS A 6 0.55 12.06 -1.25
C CYS A 6 0.66 11.15 -2.49
N HIS A 7 -0.14 10.08 -2.55
CA HIS A 7 -0.22 9.19 -3.71
C HIS A 7 -0.73 9.92 -4.94
N GLU A 8 -1.86 10.62 -4.85
CA GLU A 8 -2.41 11.41 -5.96
C GLU A 8 -1.45 12.52 -6.40
N LEU A 9 -0.78 13.19 -5.46
CA LEU A 9 0.24 14.18 -5.78
C LEU A 9 1.44 13.54 -6.50
N SER A 10 1.79 12.30 -6.20
CA SER A 10 2.86 11.58 -6.90
C SER A 10 2.52 11.38 -8.38
N HIS A 11 1.27 11.06 -8.71
CA HIS A 11 0.81 11.00 -10.09
C HIS A 11 0.92 12.36 -10.80
N ILE A 12 0.54 13.45 -10.14
CA ILE A 12 0.69 14.81 -10.67
C ILE A 12 2.17 15.15 -10.93
N CYS A 13 3.08 14.63 -10.10
CA CYS A 13 4.52 14.80 -10.28
C CYS A 13 5.13 13.89 -11.39
N GLY A 14 4.31 13.07 -12.06
CA GLY A 14 4.74 12.25 -13.20
C GLY A 14 5.04 10.79 -12.88
N PHE A 15 4.84 10.33 -11.65
CA PHE A 15 4.97 8.91 -11.30
C PHE A 15 3.70 8.16 -11.70
N MET A 16 3.68 7.65 -12.93
CA MET A 16 2.47 7.05 -13.51
C MET A 16 2.17 5.64 -13.01
N ARG A 17 3.18 4.94 -12.50
CA ARG A 17 3.03 3.57 -12.03
C ARG A 17 2.52 3.54 -10.59
N GLU A 18 1.53 2.70 -10.30
CA GLU A 18 0.90 2.58 -8.99
C GLU A 18 1.89 2.17 -7.88
N ASP A 19 2.81 1.25 -8.19
CA ASP A 19 3.86 0.82 -7.26
C ASP A 19 4.83 1.96 -6.92
N GLU A 20 5.22 2.75 -7.91
CA GLU A 20 6.07 3.92 -7.73
C GLU A 20 5.34 5.03 -6.98
N ALA A 21 4.09 5.36 -7.37
CA ALA A 21 3.29 6.38 -6.70
C ALA A 21 3.04 6.03 -5.22
N ASN A 22 2.74 4.78 -4.91
CA ASN A 22 2.62 4.28 -3.54
C ASN A 22 3.94 4.43 -2.77
N PHE A 23 5.06 4.07 -3.38
CA PHE A 23 6.36 4.18 -2.73
C PHE A 23 6.79 5.64 -2.51
N ILE A 24 6.60 6.52 -3.48
CA ILE A 24 6.87 7.97 -3.34
C ILE A 24 5.98 8.58 -2.26
N SER A 25 4.70 8.21 -2.22
CA SER A 25 3.79 8.59 -1.14
C SER A 25 4.32 8.16 0.24
N TYR A 26 4.78 6.92 0.34
CA TYR A 26 5.41 6.41 1.57
C TYR A 26 6.62 7.26 1.97
N LEU A 27 7.53 7.55 1.06
CA LEU A 27 8.72 8.37 1.34
C LEU A 27 8.37 9.79 1.76
N ALA A 28 7.38 10.40 1.11
CA ALA A 28 6.91 11.74 1.47
C ALA A 28 6.35 11.75 2.91
N CYS A 29 5.55 10.75 3.26
CA CYS A 29 5.04 10.58 4.60
C CYS A 29 6.15 10.28 5.63
N TYR A 30 7.06 9.38 5.30
CA TYR A 30 8.18 8.97 6.15
C TYR A 30 9.10 10.14 6.53
N ASN A 31 9.39 11.04 5.59
CA ASN A 31 10.25 12.20 5.78
C ASN A 31 9.51 13.44 6.30
N SER A 32 8.22 13.34 6.60
CA SER A 32 7.43 14.47 7.12
C SER A 32 7.69 14.70 8.60
N ASP A 33 7.72 15.97 9.01
CA ASP A 33 7.72 16.36 10.42
C ASP A 33 6.33 16.20 11.09
N ASN A 34 5.29 16.04 10.28
CA ASN A 34 3.92 15.83 10.77
C ASN A 34 3.70 14.37 11.18
N THR A 35 3.39 14.15 12.45
CA THR A 35 3.18 12.82 13.03
C THR A 35 2.01 12.06 12.40
N GLU A 36 0.94 12.76 11.99
CA GLU A 36 -0.22 12.12 11.34
C GLU A 36 0.14 11.62 9.94
N LEU A 37 0.92 12.40 9.18
CA LEU A 37 1.45 11.98 7.88
C LEU A 37 2.36 10.77 8.04
N ARG A 38 3.30 10.82 8.98
CA ARG A 38 4.21 9.68 9.26
C ARG A 38 3.43 8.42 9.63
N TYR A 39 2.43 8.54 10.50
CA TYR A 39 1.57 7.42 10.88
C TYR A 39 0.79 6.87 9.67
N SER A 40 0.20 7.75 8.86
CA SER A 40 -0.53 7.35 7.66
C SER A 40 0.36 6.59 6.66
N GLY A 41 1.59 7.06 6.45
CA GLY A 41 2.58 6.37 5.61
C GLY A 41 2.98 5.01 6.17
N ALA A 42 3.24 4.93 7.48
CA ALA A 42 3.56 3.67 8.15
C ALA A 42 2.44 2.65 8.04
N MET A 43 1.18 3.07 8.23
CA MET A 43 0.00 2.21 8.05
C MET A 43 -0.15 1.73 6.61
N MET A 44 0.09 2.59 5.63
CA MET A 44 0.07 2.20 4.21
C MET A 44 1.16 1.15 3.92
N GLY A 45 2.39 1.38 4.36
CA GLY A 45 3.49 0.41 4.21
C GLY A 45 3.18 -0.93 4.89
N LEU A 46 2.62 -0.90 6.11
CA LEU A 46 2.21 -2.08 6.84
C LEU A 46 1.14 -2.88 6.09
N ILE A 47 0.12 -2.21 5.55
CA ILE A 47 -0.96 -2.86 4.79
C ILE A 47 -0.39 -3.56 3.56
N HIS A 48 0.46 -2.89 2.78
CA HIS A 48 1.07 -3.49 1.60
C HIS A 48 1.97 -4.68 1.96
N ALA A 49 2.81 -4.54 2.98
CA ALA A 49 3.73 -5.59 3.42
C ALA A 49 2.96 -6.81 3.97
N THR A 50 1.97 -6.60 4.83
CA THR A 50 1.19 -7.71 5.42
C THR A 50 0.30 -8.40 4.41
N ASN A 51 -0.29 -7.69 3.45
CA ASN A 51 -1.05 -8.29 2.36
C ASN A 51 -0.17 -9.16 1.47
N ARG A 52 1.07 -8.72 1.20
CA ARG A 52 2.02 -9.54 0.44
C ARG A 52 2.47 -10.75 1.24
N LEU A 53 2.81 -10.57 2.51
CA LEU A 53 3.22 -11.67 3.39
C LEU A 53 2.13 -12.74 3.50
N TYR A 54 0.87 -12.35 3.67
CA TYR A 54 -0.26 -13.28 3.74
C TYR A 54 -0.36 -14.19 2.52
N ARG A 55 -0.05 -13.68 1.33
CA ARG A 55 -0.09 -14.46 0.08
C ARG A 55 1.04 -15.48 -0.03
N TYR A 56 2.20 -15.20 0.59
CA TYR A 56 3.38 -16.06 0.51
C TYR A 56 3.51 -17.01 1.69
N ASP A 57 3.25 -16.51 2.89
CA ASP A 57 3.37 -17.25 4.14
C ASP A 57 2.30 -16.80 5.14
N PRO A 58 1.12 -17.43 5.12
CA PRO A 58 0.05 -17.11 6.06
C PRO A 58 0.41 -17.36 7.53
N ASN A 59 1.33 -18.31 7.80
CA ASN A 59 1.75 -18.60 9.17
C ASN A 59 2.63 -17.48 9.73
N ALA A 60 3.64 -17.06 8.97
CA ALA A 60 4.45 -15.89 9.34
C ALA A 60 3.60 -14.61 9.47
N TRP A 61 2.59 -14.44 8.60
CA TRP A 61 1.63 -13.35 8.72
C TRP A 61 0.89 -13.41 10.06
N GLN A 62 0.41 -14.58 10.46
CA GLN A 62 -0.29 -14.78 11.73
C GLN A 62 0.59 -14.43 12.93
N GLU A 63 1.85 -14.84 12.91
CA GLU A 63 2.82 -14.50 13.96
C GLU A 63 3.01 -12.99 14.07
N ILE A 64 3.30 -12.31 12.96
CA ILE A 64 3.49 -10.85 12.92
C ILE A 64 2.22 -10.14 13.39
N TYR A 65 1.05 -10.60 12.97
CA TYR A 65 -0.23 -9.97 13.32
C TYR A 65 -0.48 -9.97 14.83
N THR A 66 -0.07 -11.03 15.54
CA THR A 66 -0.18 -11.11 17.01
C THR A 66 0.74 -10.15 17.76
N LEU A 67 1.79 -9.66 17.12
CA LEU A 67 2.75 -8.72 17.71
C LEU A 67 2.34 -7.25 17.51
N LEU A 68 1.32 -6.98 16.68
CA LEU A 68 0.90 -5.61 16.40
C LEU A 68 0.21 -4.98 17.62
N PRO A 69 0.50 -3.70 17.93
CA PRO A 69 -0.19 -2.98 18.99
C PRO A 69 -1.70 -2.91 18.77
N GLU A 70 -2.47 -2.95 19.84
CA GLU A 70 -3.94 -2.91 19.79
C GLU A 70 -4.50 -1.73 18.98
N GLY A 71 -3.87 -0.54 19.10
CA GLY A 71 -4.25 0.63 18.31
C GLY A 71 -4.13 0.40 16.80
N VAL A 72 -3.05 -0.24 16.38
CA VAL A 72 -2.82 -0.59 14.96
C VAL A 72 -3.85 -1.61 14.49
N LEU A 73 -4.13 -2.64 15.28
CA LEU A 73 -5.15 -3.65 14.96
C LEU A 73 -6.53 -3.03 14.80
N ARG A 74 -6.89 -2.10 15.70
CA ARG A 74 -8.16 -1.35 15.62
C ARG A 74 -8.26 -0.55 14.32
N ASP A 75 -7.17 0.13 13.94
CA ASP A 75 -7.15 0.97 12.74
C ASP A 75 -7.15 0.12 11.46
N LEU A 76 -6.45 -1.03 11.44
CA LEU A 76 -6.55 -2.01 10.35
C LEU A 76 -7.97 -2.55 10.21
N ALA A 77 -8.63 -2.89 11.31
CA ALA A 77 -10.01 -3.35 11.30
C ALA A 77 -10.98 -2.24 10.81
N ALA A 78 -10.74 -0.98 11.18
CA ALA A 78 -11.53 0.15 10.70
C ALA A 78 -11.36 0.35 9.19
N ASN A 79 -10.12 0.27 8.69
CA ASN A 79 -9.81 0.33 7.26
C ASN A 79 -10.51 -0.80 6.48
N SER A 80 -10.42 -2.03 6.97
CA SER A 80 -11.10 -3.19 6.35
C SER A 80 -12.62 -3.00 6.29
N ARG A 81 -13.24 -2.53 7.38
CA ARG A 81 -14.68 -2.22 7.41
C ARG A 81 -15.07 -1.10 6.44
N TYR A 82 -14.22 -0.10 6.29
CA TYR A 82 -14.45 0.99 5.34
C TYR A 82 -14.52 0.45 3.91
N TRP A 83 -13.52 -0.32 3.48
CA TRP A 83 -13.46 -0.84 2.12
C TRP A 83 -14.54 -1.87 1.80
N LYS A 84 -14.92 -2.71 2.77
CA LYS A 84 -16.05 -3.66 2.60
C LYS A 84 -17.37 -3.00 2.19
N LYS A 85 -17.58 -1.73 2.51
CA LYS A 85 -18.78 -1.02 2.08
C LYS A 85 -18.81 -0.74 0.57
N TYR A 86 -17.65 -0.79 -0.07
CA TYR A 86 -17.48 -0.53 -1.50
C TYR A 86 -17.23 -1.79 -2.32
N GLU A 87 -17.14 -2.96 -1.67
CA GLU A 87 -17.12 -4.27 -2.31
C GLU A 87 -18.53 -4.58 -2.84
N THR A 88 -18.80 -4.12 -4.05
CA THR A 88 -20.07 -4.37 -4.77
C THR A 88 -19.75 -5.07 -6.10
N PRO A 89 -20.76 -5.78 -6.73
CA PRO A 89 -20.56 -6.34 -8.08
C PRO A 89 -20.11 -5.30 -9.12
N VAL A 90 -20.45 -4.04 -8.91
CA VAL A 90 -19.99 -2.89 -9.73
C VAL A 90 -18.50 -2.64 -9.47
N GLY A 91 -18.02 -2.78 -8.23
CA GLY A 91 -16.62 -2.67 -7.86
C GLY A 91 -15.74 -3.69 -8.58
N GLU A 92 -16.15 -4.96 -8.61
CA GLU A 92 -15.42 -6.01 -9.35
C GLU A 92 -15.31 -5.72 -10.84
N THR A 93 -16.33 -5.11 -11.43
CA THR A 93 -16.31 -4.69 -12.83
C THR A 93 -15.35 -3.51 -13.03
N ALA A 94 -15.35 -2.55 -12.11
CA ALA A 94 -14.44 -1.41 -12.13
C ALA A 94 -12.98 -1.87 -11.99
N ASP A 95 -12.69 -2.84 -11.11
CA ASP A 95 -11.36 -3.42 -10.94
C ASP A 95 -10.86 -4.12 -12.22
N ARG A 96 -11.73 -4.83 -12.94
CA ARG A 96 -11.37 -5.44 -14.24
C ARG A 96 -11.07 -4.39 -15.30
N TRP A 97 -11.84 -3.30 -15.35
CA TRP A 97 -11.59 -2.20 -16.27
C TRP A 97 -10.28 -1.49 -15.92
N ASN A 98 -10.03 -1.25 -14.65
CA ASN A 98 -8.78 -0.65 -14.18
C ASN A 98 -7.56 -1.54 -14.50
N ASP A 99 -7.65 -2.86 -14.26
CA ASP A 99 -6.60 -3.81 -14.63
C ASP A 99 -6.30 -3.79 -16.14
N ALA A 100 -7.35 -3.78 -16.97
CA ALA A 100 -7.22 -3.68 -18.43
C ALA A 100 -6.59 -2.34 -18.85
N TYR A 101 -6.99 -1.23 -18.21
CA TYR A 101 -6.43 0.09 -18.47
C TYR A 101 -4.95 0.17 -18.09
N LEU A 102 -4.56 -0.35 -16.92
CA LEU A 102 -3.18 -0.37 -16.46
C LEU A 102 -2.29 -1.19 -17.41
N LYS A 103 -2.76 -2.36 -17.84
CA LYS A 103 -2.04 -3.21 -18.81
C LYS A 103 -1.90 -2.55 -20.17
N ALA A 104 -2.91 -1.82 -20.64
CA ALA A 104 -2.88 -1.08 -21.89
C ALA A 104 -1.90 0.12 -21.88
N ASN A 105 -1.56 0.62 -20.68
CA ASN A 105 -0.61 1.72 -20.46
C ASN A 105 0.77 1.24 -19.99
N ASP A 106 1.27 0.14 -20.53
CA ASP A 106 2.59 -0.46 -20.25
C ASP A 106 2.80 -0.95 -18.79
N GLN A 107 1.75 -1.04 -17.98
CA GLN A 107 1.80 -1.69 -16.69
C GLN A 107 1.43 -3.17 -16.87
N THR A 108 2.35 -3.94 -17.43
CA THR A 108 2.15 -5.33 -17.87
C THR A 108 1.57 -6.24 -16.80
N ASP A 109 1.78 -5.90 -15.51
CA ASP A 109 1.29 -6.67 -14.38
C ASP A 109 -0.11 -6.23 -13.89
N GLY A 110 -0.66 -5.13 -14.44
CA GLY A 110 -1.96 -4.58 -14.02
C GLY A 110 -2.02 -4.31 -12.52
N VAL A 111 -3.09 -4.73 -11.86
CA VAL A 111 -3.26 -4.57 -10.39
C VAL A 111 -2.24 -5.36 -9.57
N GLN A 112 -1.53 -6.33 -10.15
CA GLN A 112 -0.45 -7.05 -9.48
C GLN A 112 0.78 -6.15 -9.23
N SER A 113 0.91 -5.04 -9.96
CA SER A 113 1.95 -4.04 -9.75
C SER A 113 1.96 -3.49 -8.32
N TYR A 114 0.81 -3.43 -7.66
CA TYR A 114 0.72 -3.00 -6.25
C TYR A 114 1.62 -3.80 -5.29
N GLY A 115 1.96 -5.05 -5.64
CA GLY A 115 2.90 -5.88 -4.87
C GLY A 115 4.34 -5.39 -4.93
N ARG A 116 4.74 -4.68 -5.99
CA ARG A 116 6.13 -4.21 -6.18
C ARG A 116 6.51 -3.08 -5.25
N MET A 117 5.55 -2.33 -4.70
CA MET A 117 5.83 -1.36 -3.65
C MET A 117 6.63 -2.00 -2.50
N VAL A 118 6.33 -3.25 -2.13
CA VAL A 118 7.04 -3.96 -1.05
C VAL A 118 8.50 -4.22 -1.43
N ASP A 119 8.79 -4.50 -2.69
CA ASP A 119 10.17 -4.69 -3.16
C ASP A 119 10.96 -3.38 -3.05
N LEU A 120 10.33 -2.25 -3.36
CA LEU A 120 10.91 -0.92 -3.21
C LEU A 120 11.14 -0.57 -1.72
N LEU A 121 10.20 -0.91 -0.83
CA LEU A 121 10.37 -0.75 0.61
C LEU A 121 11.56 -1.56 1.13
N ILE A 122 11.68 -2.82 0.74
CA ILE A 122 12.81 -3.69 1.13
C ILE A 122 14.13 -3.08 0.65
N ALA A 123 14.20 -2.64 -0.61
CA ALA A 123 15.40 -2.01 -1.17
C ALA A 123 15.76 -0.73 -0.40
N PHE A 124 14.77 0.09 -0.07
CA PHE A 124 14.98 1.31 0.72
C PHE A 124 15.54 1.01 2.10
N TYR A 125 14.96 0.07 2.85
CA TYR A 125 15.43 -0.26 4.19
C TYR A 125 16.81 -0.93 4.18
N ARG A 126 17.13 -1.74 3.17
CA ARG A 126 18.48 -2.28 2.96
C ARG A 126 19.50 -1.17 2.71
N ALA A 127 19.17 -0.20 1.88
CA ALA A 127 20.05 0.93 1.60
C ALA A 127 20.29 1.81 2.85
N GLN A 128 19.35 1.81 3.81
CA GLN A 128 19.51 2.48 5.10
C GLN A 128 20.26 1.63 6.15
N GLY A 129 20.58 0.37 5.85
CA GLY A 129 21.21 -0.56 6.79
C GLY A 129 20.31 -1.01 7.94
N LEU A 130 18.98 -0.99 7.74
CA LEU A 130 17.99 -1.34 8.75
C LEU A 130 17.56 -2.81 8.67
N ILE A 131 17.81 -3.47 7.55
CA ILE A 131 17.61 -4.90 7.31
C ILE A 131 18.71 -5.46 6.43
#